data_d8969afacbd749591049ed8f7fbb13c0
#
_entry.id   d8969afacbd749591049ed8f7fbb13c0
#
_cell.length_a   1.000
_cell.length_b   1.000
_cell.length_c   1.000
_cell.angle_alpha   90.00
_cell.angle_beta   90.00
_cell.angle_gamma   90.00
#
_symmetry.space_group_name_H-M   'P 1'
#
loop_
_entity.id
_entity.type
_entity.pdbx_description
1 polymer ?
#
loop_
_entity_poly.entity_id
_entity_poly.type
_entity_poly.pdbx_seq_one_letter_code
_entity_poly.pdbx_strand_id
1 'polypeptide(L)'
;MKKIVALLLALTLVLGLAACAGESNTTTTDNSTTTDTANTTDTTDTTDTTDTTDTTDTTDTTDTTDTTDTAMSGAITVISREEGSGTRGAFVELMGVETDEGDMTTVDAEIANSTSLVQSTVAGNKNAIGYISLGSYDATAVKAVTVDGVEASVEDIKAGTYAVSRPFVVCYKEENLTDLGADFVKFIMSAEGQQILNDEGYIAADDAAESYTAAGMSGSLSINGSTSVGPVMEVLAEAYKALNPDVTIDVQQTGSGTGITAAIDGSCEIGMSSRALKDEEVAEGLVPVTIALDGIAVIVNQANTVEDLTAEQIRQIYTGEITDWSQLG
;
A
#
# COMPACT_ATOMS: atom_id res chain seq x y z
N MET A 1 -11.26 -19.15 26.33
CA MET A 1 -10.10 -19.53 27.17
C MET A 1 -8.89 -19.56 26.25
N LYS A 2 -8.10 -18.53 26.35
CA LYS A 2 -6.92 -18.25 25.50
C LYS A 2 -5.80 -19.25 25.82
N LYS A 3 -5.24 -19.91 24.83
CA LYS A 3 -3.96 -20.64 24.95
C LYS A 3 -2.96 -19.99 24.00
N ILE A 4 -2.11 -19.16 24.59
CA ILE A 4 -0.90 -18.64 23.99
C ILE A 4 0.13 -19.79 23.98
N VAL A 5 0.63 -20.16 22.79
CA VAL A 5 1.80 -21.03 22.66
C VAL A 5 2.97 -20.15 22.20
N ALA A 6 3.83 -19.79 23.13
CA ALA A 6 5.09 -19.13 22.85
C ALA A 6 6.13 -20.20 22.48
N LEU A 7 6.65 -20.16 21.26
CA LEU A 7 7.77 -20.98 20.81
C LEU A 7 9.07 -20.17 21.01
N LEU A 8 9.85 -20.54 22.02
CA LEU A 8 11.20 -20.03 22.30
C LEU A 8 12.20 -20.76 21.39
N LEU A 9 12.78 -20.04 20.43
CA LEU A 9 13.95 -20.50 19.69
C LEU A 9 15.22 -20.00 20.38
N ALA A 10 15.97 -20.92 20.97
CA ALA A 10 17.29 -20.65 21.57
C ALA A 10 18.37 -20.68 20.48
N LEU A 11 18.96 -19.51 20.19
CA LEU A 11 20.10 -19.37 19.29
C LEU A 11 21.40 -19.47 20.11
N THR A 12 22.16 -20.54 19.95
CA THR A 12 23.49 -20.71 20.52
C THR A 12 24.56 -20.10 19.62
N LEU A 13 25.18 -19.03 20.13
CA LEU A 13 26.31 -18.33 19.51
C LEU A 13 27.60 -19.11 19.83
N VAL A 14 28.34 -19.62 18.83
CA VAL A 14 29.69 -20.16 18.98
C VAL A 14 30.66 -19.10 18.46
N LEU A 15 31.46 -18.53 19.40
CA LEU A 15 32.63 -17.70 19.10
C LEU A 15 33.80 -18.61 18.73
N GLY A 16 34.41 -18.39 17.57
CA GLY A 16 35.72 -18.90 17.19
C GLY A 16 36.66 -17.76 16.86
N LEU A 17 37.60 -17.48 17.79
CA LEU A 17 38.77 -16.62 17.53
C LEU A 17 39.87 -17.44 16.80
N ALA A 18 40.45 -16.88 15.74
CA ALA A 18 41.81 -17.20 15.33
C ALA A 18 42.46 -15.95 14.71
N ALA A 19 43.53 -15.52 15.36
CA ALA A 19 44.44 -14.46 14.95
C ALA A 19 45.60 -15.03 14.11
N CYS A 20 46.13 -14.18 13.19
CA CYS A 20 47.58 -14.03 12.79
C CYS A 20 47.59 -13.17 11.52
N ALA A 21 48.13 -11.96 11.51
CA ALA A 21 49.49 -11.42 11.49
C ALA A 21 50.19 -11.51 10.12
N GLY A 22 50.71 -10.34 9.67
CA GLY A 22 51.74 -10.20 8.62
C GLY A 22 51.38 -9.11 7.60
N GLU A 23 51.83 -7.91 7.81
CA GLU A 23 52.98 -7.08 7.34
C GLU A 23 52.86 -6.61 5.87
N SER A 24 52.72 -5.34 5.77
CA SER A 24 53.56 -4.20 5.27
C SER A 24 53.81 -4.11 3.75
N ASN A 25 53.48 -3.00 3.10
CA ASN A 25 54.46 -2.01 2.67
C ASN A 25 53.80 -0.76 2.03
N THR A 26 54.08 0.38 2.59
CA THR A 26 54.46 1.72 2.13
C THR A 26 54.37 2.06 0.63
N THR A 27 53.79 3.21 0.28
CA THR A 27 54.47 4.43 -0.21
C THR A 27 53.48 5.60 -0.35
N THR A 28 53.57 6.60 0.45
CA THR A 28 53.93 8.03 0.38
C THR A 28 53.69 8.77 -0.92
N THR A 29 52.98 9.88 -0.85
CA THR A 29 53.29 11.28 -1.16
C THR A 29 52.05 12.12 -0.93
N ASP A 30 51.89 12.94 0.06
CA ASP A 30 52.49 14.25 0.43
C ASP A 30 52.08 15.40 -0.52
N ASN A 31 51.32 16.32 -0.02
CA ASN A 31 51.57 17.77 0.05
C ASN A 31 50.29 18.50 0.53
N SER A 32 50.25 19.01 1.78
CA SER A 32 50.62 20.35 2.24
C SER A 32 49.84 21.48 1.55
N THR A 33 49.07 22.31 2.27
CA THR A 33 49.47 23.47 3.05
C THR A 33 48.26 24.18 3.61
N THR A 34 48.13 24.31 4.93
CA THR A 34 48.09 25.50 5.84
C THR A 34 47.36 26.77 5.34
N THR A 35 46.49 27.34 6.15
CA THR A 35 46.66 28.33 7.23
C THR A 35 45.30 28.69 7.79
N ASP A 36 44.93 28.49 9.02
CA ASP A 36 45.17 29.28 10.24
C ASP A 36 44.76 30.74 10.16
N THR A 37 43.80 31.18 10.95
CA THR A 37 43.91 32.23 11.92
C THR A 37 42.64 32.35 12.79
N ALA A 38 42.82 32.16 14.07
CA ALA A 38 41.95 32.56 15.15
C ALA A 38 41.93 34.10 15.30
N ASN A 39 40.86 34.67 15.80
CA ASN A 39 41.00 35.68 16.84
C ASN A 39 39.73 35.84 17.69
N THR A 40 40.01 35.84 18.94
CA THR A 40 39.28 36.06 20.19
C THR A 40 39.02 37.55 20.42
N THR A 41 38.13 37.79 21.36
CA THR A 41 37.94 38.89 22.35
C THR A 41 36.63 39.61 22.18
N ASP A 42 35.83 39.64 23.13
CA ASP A 42 35.79 39.87 24.60
C ASP A 42 35.03 41.18 24.90
N THR A 43 34.18 41.06 25.87
CA THR A 43 33.86 41.95 26.99
C THR A 43 32.82 43.09 26.86
N THR A 44 31.96 42.95 27.83
CA THR A 44 31.39 43.90 28.84
C THR A 44 30.16 44.71 28.43
N ASP A 45 29.07 44.43 29.13
CA ASP A 45 28.61 44.94 30.47
C ASP A 45 28.01 46.33 30.40
N THR A 46 26.84 46.52 30.84
CA THR A 46 26.40 47.43 31.91
C THR A 46 24.88 47.61 31.92
N THR A 47 24.28 47.09 32.95
CA THR A 47 23.22 47.63 33.85
C THR A 47 22.51 48.94 33.42
N ASP A 48 21.18 49.01 33.58
CA ASP A 48 20.51 49.72 34.68
C ASP A 48 18.96 49.64 34.56
N THR A 49 18.38 49.19 35.56
CA THR A 49 17.37 49.54 36.57
C THR A 49 16.18 50.47 36.20
N THR A 50 15.09 50.05 36.79
CA THR A 50 13.90 50.79 37.33
C THR A 50 12.75 50.95 36.35
N ASP A 51 11.50 50.82 36.73
CA ASP A 51 10.76 50.67 37.99
C ASP A 51 9.27 50.58 37.64
N THR A 52 8.53 49.73 38.42
CA THR A 52 7.16 49.87 38.89
C THR A 52 6.04 50.35 37.94
N THR A 53 4.99 49.60 37.75
CA THR A 53 3.75 49.68 38.53
C THR A 53 2.75 48.61 38.15
N ASP A 54 2.30 47.92 39.16
CA ASP A 54 1.10 47.21 39.46
C ASP A 54 -0.16 47.72 38.75
N THR A 55 -0.91 46.80 38.11
CA THR A 55 -2.37 46.83 38.10
C THR A 55 -2.89 45.42 37.83
N THR A 56 -3.37 44.82 38.88
CA THR A 56 -4.28 43.67 38.87
C THR A 56 -5.51 44.01 38.04
N ASP A 57 -5.79 43.19 37.02
CA ASP A 57 -7.14 42.98 36.56
C ASP A 57 -7.36 41.47 36.30
N THR A 58 -8.14 40.88 37.22
CA THR A 58 -8.62 39.54 37.20
C THR A 58 -9.82 39.51 36.25
N THR A 59 -9.62 39.11 35.01
CA THR A 59 -10.73 38.64 34.19
C THR A 59 -10.61 37.12 34.05
N ASP A 60 -11.46 36.49 34.84
CA ASP A 60 -11.90 35.11 34.70
C ASP A 60 -12.42 34.91 33.26
N THR A 61 -11.58 34.34 32.39
CA THR A 61 -12.02 33.85 31.11
C THR A 61 -12.19 32.35 31.25
N THR A 62 -13.41 31.95 31.58
CA THR A 62 -13.87 30.58 31.30
C THR A 62 -13.52 30.25 29.88
N ASP A 63 -12.49 29.43 29.71
CA ASP A 63 -12.15 28.76 28.47
C ASP A 63 -13.27 27.72 28.20
N THR A 64 -14.30 28.21 27.53
CA THR A 64 -15.25 27.35 26.85
C THR A 64 -14.50 26.88 25.64
N THR A 65 -13.95 25.65 25.68
CA THR A 65 -13.57 24.91 24.50
C THR A 65 -14.84 24.72 23.65
N ASP A 66 -15.08 25.73 22.84
CA ASP A 66 -15.98 25.64 21.70
C ASP A 66 -15.28 24.72 20.69
N THR A 67 -15.57 23.43 20.75
CA THR A 67 -15.32 22.51 19.65
C THR A 67 -16.29 22.90 18.52
N THR A 68 -16.02 24.02 17.87
CA THR A 68 -16.53 24.23 16.53
C THR A 68 -15.91 23.14 15.67
N ASP A 69 -16.73 22.17 15.33
CA ASP A 69 -16.50 21.21 14.25
C ASP A 69 -16.27 22.07 12.98
N THR A 70 -15.00 22.40 12.75
CA THR A 70 -14.64 23.28 11.63
C THR A 70 -14.67 22.39 10.40
N ALA A 71 -15.74 22.51 9.61
CA ALA A 71 -15.88 21.81 8.35
C ALA A 71 -14.58 21.93 7.53
N MET A 72 -14.20 20.84 6.87
CA MET A 72 -13.00 20.82 6.04
C MET A 72 -13.09 21.85 4.92
N SER A 73 -12.00 22.53 4.63
CA SER A 73 -11.92 23.54 3.57
C SER A 73 -10.52 23.57 2.94
N GLY A 74 -10.44 24.11 1.73
CA GLY A 74 -9.22 24.22 0.95
C GLY A 74 -9.25 23.32 -0.28
N ALA A 75 -8.40 23.64 -1.24
CA ALA A 75 -8.33 22.92 -2.51
C ALA A 75 -8.03 21.41 -2.28
N ILE A 76 -8.82 20.56 -2.92
CA ILE A 76 -8.65 19.12 -2.88
C ILE A 76 -7.44 18.73 -3.74
N THR A 77 -6.55 17.92 -3.19
CA THR A 77 -5.48 17.27 -3.94
C THR A 77 -5.93 15.84 -4.27
N VAL A 78 -6.28 15.60 -5.52
CA VAL A 78 -6.69 14.27 -6.00
C VAL A 78 -5.45 13.43 -6.26
N ILE A 79 -5.33 12.29 -5.59
CA ILE A 79 -4.27 11.30 -5.84
C ILE A 79 -4.89 10.14 -6.61
N SER A 80 -4.39 9.90 -7.83
CA SER A 80 -4.79 8.77 -8.64
C SER A 80 -3.62 7.84 -8.90
N ARG A 81 -3.91 6.69 -9.50
CA ARG A 81 -2.90 5.71 -9.88
C ARG A 81 -2.48 5.92 -11.35
N GLU A 82 -1.36 5.33 -11.68
CA GLU A 82 -0.80 5.28 -13.02
C GLU A 82 -1.72 4.56 -14.00
N GLU A 83 -1.55 4.85 -15.30
CA GLU A 83 -2.19 4.09 -16.35
C GLU A 83 -1.77 2.61 -16.31
N GLY A 84 -2.72 1.69 -16.54
CA GLY A 84 -2.49 0.25 -16.40
C GLY A 84 -2.59 -0.28 -14.97
N SER A 85 -2.78 0.59 -13.95
CA SER A 85 -3.11 0.15 -12.60
C SER A 85 -4.50 -0.53 -12.58
N GLY A 86 -4.54 -1.79 -12.11
CA GLY A 86 -5.82 -2.49 -11.92
C GLY A 86 -6.70 -1.83 -10.87
N THR A 87 -6.10 -1.17 -9.87
CA THR A 87 -6.86 -0.41 -8.85
C THR A 87 -7.52 0.81 -9.48
N ARG A 88 -6.80 1.54 -10.36
CA ARG A 88 -7.39 2.66 -11.10
C ARG A 88 -8.53 2.17 -11.99
N GLY A 89 -8.30 1.13 -12.81
CA GLY A 89 -9.32 0.61 -13.70
C GLY A 89 -10.60 0.22 -12.96
N ALA A 90 -10.49 -0.55 -11.87
CA ALA A 90 -11.65 -0.93 -11.06
C ALA A 90 -12.32 0.29 -10.37
N PHE A 91 -11.53 1.22 -9.84
CA PHE A 91 -12.06 2.40 -9.16
C PHE A 91 -12.84 3.33 -10.11
N VAL A 92 -12.27 3.66 -11.28
CA VAL A 92 -12.92 4.60 -12.22
C VAL A 92 -14.20 4.00 -12.80
N GLU A 93 -14.23 2.68 -13.03
CA GLU A 93 -15.42 1.95 -13.44
C GLU A 93 -16.50 1.97 -12.35
N LEU A 94 -16.16 1.54 -11.13
CA LEU A 94 -17.10 1.41 -9.99
C LEU A 94 -17.65 2.77 -9.53
N MET A 95 -16.83 3.82 -9.60
CA MET A 95 -17.23 5.19 -9.23
C MET A 95 -17.87 5.98 -10.38
N GLY A 96 -18.00 5.40 -11.58
CA GLY A 96 -18.56 6.10 -12.74
C GLY A 96 -17.69 7.27 -13.22
N VAL A 97 -16.39 7.25 -12.93
CA VAL A 97 -15.39 8.18 -13.48
C VAL A 97 -15.04 7.79 -14.91
N GLU A 98 -15.12 6.50 -15.26
CA GLU A 98 -15.00 6.01 -16.62
C GLU A 98 -16.34 6.14 -17.37
N THR A 99 -16.29 6.63 -18.60
CA THR A 99 -17.44 6.81 -19.50
C THR A 99 -17.15 6.16 -20.85
N ASP A 100 -18.09 6.22 -21.78
CA ASP A 100 -17.87 5.81 -23.17
C ASP A 100 -16.73 6.59 -23.87
N GLU A 101 -16.35 7.76 -23.33
CA GLU A 101 -15.23 8.57 -23.81
C GLU A 101 -13.89 8.18 -23.17
N GLY A 102 -13.92 7.26 -22.18
CA GLY A 102 -12.76 6.76 -21.44
C GLY A 102 -12.71 7.25 -20.00
N ASP A 103 -11.53 7.13 -19.37
CA ASP A 103 -11.25 7.57 -18.00
C ASP A 103 -11.20 9.10 -17.92
N MET A 104 -12.17 9.66 -17.19
CA MET A 104 -12.36 11.11 -17.01
C MET A 104 -11.65 11.65 -15.77
N THR A 105 -10.70 10.92 -15.19
CA THR A 105 -9.89 11.42 -14.07
C THR A 105 -9.29 12.78 -14.43
N THR A 106 -9.47 13.76 -13.55
CA THR A 106 -8.98 15.13 -13.78
C THR A 106 -7.48 15.15 -14.11
N VAL A 107 -7.10 16.01 -15.05
CA VAL A 107 -5.70 16.19 -15.46
C VAL A 107 -4.83 16.79 -14.35
N ASP A 108 -5.45 17.38 -13.33
CA ASP A 108 -4.77 17.96 -12.17
C ASP A 108 -4.48 16.90 -11.08
N ALA A 109 -4.89 15.63 -11.28
CA ALA A 109 -4.59 14.56 -10.34
C ALA A 109 -3.09 14.25 -10.26
N GLU A 110 -2.55 14.15 -9.05
CA GLU A 110 -1.21 13.63 -8.81
C GLU A 110 -1.20 12.12 -9.03
N ILE A 111 -0.26 11.64 -9.83
CA ILE A 111 -0.19 10.22 -10.19
C ILE A 111 0.83 9.48 -9.32
N ALA A 112 0.34 8.49 -8.59
CA ALA A 112 1.13 7.58 -7.78
C ALA A 112 1.24 6.20 -8.45
N ASN A 113 2.46 5.68 -8.57
CA ASN A 113 2.73 4.42 -9.28
C ASN A 113 2.68 3.17 -8.39
N SER A 114 2.20 3.28 -7.15
CA SER A 114 2.02 2.13 -6.25
C SER A 114 0.97 2.42 -5.18
N THR A 115 0.41 1.37 -4.59
CA THR A 115 -0.54 1.45 -3.46
C THR A 115 0.09 2.18 -2.26
N SER A 116 1.33 1.85 -1.91
CA SER A 116 2.05 2.47 -0.79
C SER A 116 2.35 3.96 -1.03
N LEU A 117 2.61 4.36 -2.30
CA LEU A 117 2.83 5.77 -2.62
C LEU A 117 1.53 6.58 -2.49
N VAL A 118 0.37 6.05 -2.90
CA VAL A 118 -0.92 6.72 -2.64
C VAL A 118 -1.09 6.98 -1.14
N GLN A 119 -0.93 5.92 -0.32
CA GLN A 119 -1.11 6.04 1.13
C GLN A 119 -0.15 7.06 1.75
N SER A 120 1.14 7.02 1.40
CA SER A 120 2.13 7.97 1.94
C SER A 120 1.90 9.42 1.47
N THR A 121 1.45 9.62 0.23
CA THR A 121 1.11 10.96 -0.29
C THR A 121 -0.11 11.53 0.43
N VAL A 122 -1.17 10.73 0.62
CA VAL A 122 -2.35 11.14 1.39
C VAL A 122 -1.99 11.42 2.84
N ALA A 123 -1.16 10.59 3.47
CA ALA A 123 -0.69 10.82 4.84
C ALA A 123 0.09 12.14 4.99
N GLY A 124 0.80 12.57 3.96
CA GLY A 124 1.59 13.81 3.95
C GLY A 124 0.81 15.09 3.62
N ASN A 125 -0.43 15.00 3.14
CA ASN A 125 -1.22 16.16 2.69
C ASN A 125 -2.65 16.11 3.25
N LYS A 126 -2.97 17.04 4.16
CA LYS A 126 -4.28 17.09 4.82
C LYS A 126 -5.47 17.27 3.87
N ASN A 127 -5.22 17.84 2.69
CA ASN A 127 -6.25 18.10 1.69
C ASN A 127 -6.34 17.00 0.62
N ALA A 128 -5.52 15.95 0.73
CA ALA A 128 -5.51 14.87 -0.25
C ALA A 128 -6.66 13.88 -0.04
N ILE A 129 -7.11 13.34 -1.17
CA ILE A 129 -7.97 12.16 -1.27
C ILE A 129 -7.30 11.15 -2.21
N GLY A 130 -7.38 9.88 -1.88
CA GLY A 130 -6.84 8.79 -2.68
C GLY A 130 -7.67 7.52 -2.52
N TYR A 131 -7.27 6.45 -3.19
CA TYR A 131 -7.91 5.13 -3.06
C TYR A 131 -6.85 4.03 -3.07
N ILE A 132 -7.04 3.04 -2.21
CA ILE A 132 -6.12 1.90 -2.05
C ILE A 132 -6.87 0.59 -1.84
N SER A 133 -6.16 -0.53 -1.97
CA SER A 133 -6.63 -1.84 -1.49
C SER A 133 -6.90 -1.81 0.01
N LEU A 134 -8.03 -2.38 0.43
CA LEU A 134 -8.40 -2.48 1.84
C LEU A 134 -7.38 -3.30 2.65
N GLY A 135 -6.87 -4.41 2.09
CA GLY A 135 -5.83 -5.21 2.73
C GLY A 135 -4.48 -4.49 2.90
N SER A 136 -4.28 -3.34 2.22
CA SER A 136 -3.10 -2.48 2.40
C SER A 136 -3.37 -1.25 3.27
N TYR A 137 -4.59 -1.10 3.80
CA TYR A 137 -4.99 0.05 4.58
C TYR A 137 -4.35 0.06 5.97
N ASP A 138 -3.63 1.13 6.27
CA ASP A 138 -3.07 1.40 7.61
C ASP A 138 -3.83 2.55 8.26
N ALA A 139 -4.72 2.20 9.18
CA ALA A 139 -5.52 3.16 9.94
C ALA A 139 -4.69 4.10 10.84
N THR A 140 -3.40 3.83 11.04
CA THR A 140 -2.51 4.74 11.77
C THR A 140 -1.92 5.84 10.88
N ALA A 141 -1.87 5.61 9.57
CA ALA A 141 -1.30 6.53 8.59
C ALA A 141 -2.36 7.43 7.94
N VAL A 142 -3.50 6.86 7.56
CA VAL A 142 -4.59 7.56 6.85
C VAL A 142 -5.95 7.14 7.41
N LYS A 143 -7.00 7.88 7.06
CA LYS A 143 -8.38 7.60 7.42
C LYS A 143 -9.15 7.13 6.19
N ALA A 144 -9.85 6.00 6.28
CA ALA A 144 -10.85 5.63 5.30
C ALA A 144 -12.16 6.38 5.57
N VAL A 145 -12.79 6.91 4.52
CA VAL A 145 -14.14 7.46 4.61
C VAL A 145 -15.15 6.40 4.23
N THR A 146 -16.37 6.50 4.78
CA THR A 146 -17.48 5.67 4.32
C THR A 146 -17.91 6.13 2.91
N VAL A 147 -18.48 5.21 2.14
CA VAL A 147 -19.05 5.49 0.82
C VAL A 147 -20.54 5.21 0.88
N ASP A 148 -21.36 6.24 0.63
CA ASP A 148 -22.83 6.18 0.78
C ASP A 148 -23.24 5.67 2.20
N GLY A 149 -22.49 6.06 3.23
CA GLY A 149 -22.72 5.66 4.61
C GLY A 149 -22.25 4.23 4.96
N VAL A 150 -21.58 3.53 4.06
CA VAL A 150 -21.09 2.15 4.27
C VAL A 150 -19.57 2.13 4.45
N GLU A 151 -19.10 1.42 5.45
CA GLU A 151 -17.66 1.27 5.74
C GLU A 151 -16.99 0.30 4.75
N ALA A 152 -15.75 0.62 4.36
CA ALA A 152 -14.90 -0.33 3.65
C ALA A 152 -14.44 -1.42 4.63
N SER A 153 -15.24 -2.45 4.80
CA SER A 153 -14.96 -3.59 5.71
C SER A 153 -15.15 -4.93 5.01
N VAL A 154 -14.45 -5.97 5.50
CA VAL A 154 -14.60 -7.34 4.99
C VAL A 154 -16.05 -7.81 5.16
N GLU A 155 -16.70 -7.44 6.27
CA GLU A 155 -18.10 -7.78 6.57
C GLU A 155 -19.05 -7.17 5.55
N ASP A 156 -18.90 -5.87 5.25
CA ASP A 156 -19.79 -5.17 4.32
C ASP A 156 -19.57 -5.59 2.86
N ILE A 157 -18.35 -5.93 2.49
CA ILE A 157 -18.05 -6.48 1.17
C ILE A 157 -18.69 -7.88 1.03
N LYS A 158 -18.54 -8.76 2.03
CA LYS A 158 -19.18 -10.09 2.05
C LYS A 158 -20.71 -10.00 2.03
N ALA A 159 -21.27 -9.00 2.69
CA ALA A 159 -22.71 -8.73 2.70
C ALA A 159 -23.20 -8.12 1.37
N GLY A 160 -22.29 -7.62 0.52
CA GLY A 160 -22.61 -6.90 -0.71
C GLY A 160 -23.18 -5.50 -0.47
N THR A 161 -22.99 -4.93 0.74
CA THR A 161 -23.41 -3.58 1.11
C THR A 161 -22.35 -2.55 0.71
N TYR A 162 -21.06 -2.87 0.77
CA TYR A 162 -20.00 -2.05 0.22
C TYR A 162 -19.72 -2.42 -1.24
N ALA A 163 -20.07 -1.53 -2.15
CA ALA A 163 -20.04 -1.81 -3.60
C ALA A 163 -18.65 -1.67 -4.23
N VAL A 164 -17.69 -1.00 -3.55
CA VAL A 164 -16.37 -0.70 -4.13
C VAL A 164 -15.43 -1.87 -3.89
N SER A 165 -15.68 -2.98 -4.57
CA SER A 165 -14.89 -4.20 -4.46
C SER A 165 -14.56 -4.79 -5.83
N ARG A 166 -13.50 -5.59 -5.88
CA ARG A 166 -12.92 -6.14 -7.12
C ARG A 166 -12.25 -7.47 -6.90
N PRO A 167 -12.07 -8.31 -7.94
CA PRO A 167 -11.29 -9.52 -7.81
C PRO A 167 -9.77 -9.22 -7.77
N PHE A 168 -9.04 -10.00 -6.99
CA PHE A 168 -7.63 -10.25 -7.18
C PHE A 168 -7.47 -11.50 -8.04
N VAL A 169 -6.66 -11.38 -9.08
CA VAL A 169 -6.51 -12.39 -10.11
C VAL A 169 -5.03 -12.70 -10.32
N VAL A 170 -4.69 -13.96 -10.39
CA VAL A 170 -3.44 -14.41 -11.03
C VAL A 170 -3.77 -14.91 -12.43
N CYS A 171 -2.87 -14.71 -13.37
CA CYS A 171 -3.08 -15.16 -14.74
C CYS A 171 -1.78 -15.72 -15.34
N TYR A 172 -1.93 -16.68 -16.25
CA TYR A 172 -0.80 -17.34 -16.90
C TYR A 172 -1.24 -17.91 -18.26
N LYS A 173 -0.26 -18.22 -19.13
CA LYS A 173 -0.50 -19.08 -20.28
C LYS A 173 -0.19 -20.53 -19.91
N GLU A 174 -1.11 -21.46 -20.24
CA GLU A 174 -0.90 -22.90 -19.95
C GLU A 174 0.41 -23.43 -20.53
N GLU A 175 0.82 -22.95 -21.71
CA GLU A 175 2.05 -23.37 -22.38
C GLU A 175 3.33 -22.87 -21.70
N ASN A 176 3.25 -21.81 -20.89
CA ASN A 176 4.38 -21.22 -20.16
C ASN A 176 4.39 -21.63 -18.68
N LEU A 177 3.28 -22.21 -18.18
CA LEU A 177 3.15 -22.57 -16.78
C LEU A 177 3.92 -23.87 -16.52
N THR A 178 4.95 -23.78 -15.67
CA THR A 178 5.71 -24.97 -15.23
C THR A 178 4.93 -25.77 -14.19
N ASP A 179 5.38 -27.00 -13.91
CA ASP A 179 4.81 -27.80 -12.82
C ASP A 179 4.93 -27.07 -11.46
N LEU A 180 5.99 -26.27 -11.26
CA LEU A 180 6.17 -25.46 -10.07
C LEU A 180 5.13 -24.33 -10.01
N GLY A 181 4.92 -23.62 -11.11
CA GLY A 181 3.91 -22.54 -11.17
C GLY A 181 2.50 -23.08 -10.95
N ALA A 182 2.17 -24.23 -11.57
CA ALA A 182 0.88 -24.90 -11.39
C ALA A 182 0.65 -25.34 -9.92
N ASP A 183 1.69 -25.88 -9.27
CA ASP A 183 1.62 -26.29 -7.87
C ASP A 183 1.51 -25.09 -6.93
N PHE A 184 2.17 -23.98 -7.25
CA PHE A 184 2.02 -22.73 -6.49
C PHE A 184 0.60 -22.14 -6.61
N VAL A 185 0.02 -22.11 -7.81
CA VAL A 185 -1.41 -21.71 -7.98
C VAL A 185 -2.33 -22.64 -7.20
N LYS A 186 -2.07 -23.94 -7.20
CA LYS A 186 -2.80 -24.90 -6.38
C LYS A 186 -2.66 -24.61 -4.88
N PHE A 187 -1.48 -24.21 -4.41
CA PHE A 187 -1.28 -23.79 -3.02
C PHE A 187 -2.09 -22.56 -2.69
N ILE A 188 -2.08 -21.52 -3.55
CA ILE A 188 -2.88 -20.29 -3.35
C ILE A 188 -4.36 -20.64 -3.19
N MET A 189 -4.87 -21.55 -4.01
CA MET A 189 -6.27 -21.99 -4.02
C MET A 189 -6.59 -23.08 -2.99
N SER A 190 -5.64 -23.50 -2.17
CA SER A 190 -5.85 -24.47 -1.09
C SER A 190 -6.41 -23.81 0.18
N ALA A 191 -6.88 -24.64 1.12
CA ALA A 191 -7.36 -24.16 2.41
C ALA A 191 -6.32 -23.31 3.15
N GLU A 192 -5.03 -23.66 3.08
CA GLU A 192 -3.93 -22.93 3.69
C GLU A 192 -3.69 -21.58 2.99
N GLY A 193 -3.70 -21.54 1.65
CA GLY A 193 -3.55 -20.30 0.88
C GLY A 193 -4.75 -19.37 1.06
N GLN A 194 -5.97 -19.90 1.03
CA GLN A 194 -7.18 -19.12 1.23
C GLN A 194 -7.32 -18.60 2.67
N GLN A 195 -6.80 -19.34 3.66
CA GLN A 195 -6.72 -18.87 5.05
C GLN A 195 -5.74 -17.68 5.18
N ILE A 196 -4.59 -17.72 4.50
CA ILE A 196 -3.65 -16.59 4.46
C ILE A 196 -4.33 -15.35 3.89
N LEU A 197 -5.07 -15.48 2.79
CA LEU A 197 -5.81 -14.37 2.20
C LEU A 197 -6.82 -13.76 3.18
N ASN A 198 -7.57 -14.59 3.92
CA ASN A 198 -8.49 -14.11 4.96
C ASN A 198 -7.76 -13.44 6.12
N ASP A 199 -6.62 -13.98 6.59
CA ASP A 199 -5.85 -13.45 7.71
C ASP A 199 -5.22 -12.09 7.36
N GLU A 200 -4.89 -11.86 6.07
CA GLU A 200 -4.38 -10.59 5.54
C GLU A 200 -5.50 -9.58 5.17
N GLY A 201 -6.77 -9.88 5.52
CA GLY A 201 -7.89 -8.94 5.38
C GLY A 201 -8.56 -8.94 4.00
N TYR A 202 -8.31 -9.96 3.19
CA TYR A 202 -9.02 -10.18 1.93
C TYR A 202 -10.18 -11.16 2.11
N ILE A 203 -10.98 -11.33 1.09
CA ILE A 203 -12.06 -12.31 1.08
C ILE A 203 -11.63 -13.48 0.19
N ALA A 204 -11.42 -14.64 0.78
CA ALA A 204 -11.07 -15.85 0.06
C ALA A 204 -12.05 -16.14 -1.10
N ALA A 205 -11.52 -16.62 -2.21
CA ALA A 205 -12.34 -16.99 -3.37
C ALA A 205 -13.07 -18.33 -3.17
N ASP A 206 -12.55 -19.20 -2.30
CA ASP A 206 -13.11 -20.53 -1.98
C ASP A 206 -12.98 -20.85 -0.49
N ASP A 207 -14.07 -20.71 0.25
CA ASP A 207 -14.15 -21.05 1.69
C ASP A 207 -14.17 -22.59 1.95
N ALA A 208 -14.34 -23.41 0.92
CA ALA A 208 -14.41 -24.86 1.01
C ALA A 208 -13.21 -25.57 0.36
N ALA A 209 -12.13 -24.84 0.12
CA ALA A 209 -10.92 -25.36 -0.52
C ALA A 209 -10.33 -26.58 0.21
N GLU A 210 -9.76 -27.51 -0.55
CA GLU A 210 -9.07 -28.67 -0.01
C GLU A 210 -7.68 -28.29 0.53
N SER A 211 -7.20 -29.04 1.54
CA SER A 211 -5.86 -28.82 2.09
C SER A 211 -4.76 -29.11 1.07
N TYR A 212 -3.72 -28.30 1.11
CA TYR A 212 -2.52 -28.46 0.30
C TYR A 212 -1.63 -29.59 0.86
N THR A 213 -1.09 -30.38 -0.06
CA THR A 213 -0.04 -31.35 0.26
C THR A 213 1.21 -31.00 -0.52
N ALA A 214 2.31 -30.72 0.18
CA ALA A 214 3.58 -30.35 -0.44
C ALA A 214 4.09 -31.45 -1.38
N ALA A 215 4.40 -31.07 -2.61
CA ALA A 215 4.89 -31.98 -3.65
C ALA A 215 6.43 -32.09 -3.69
N GLY A 216 7.15 -31.37 -2.81
CA GLY A 216 8.61 -31.34 -2.80
C GLY A 216 9.18 -30.68 -4.05
N MET A 217 8.58 -29.57 -4.45
CA MET A 217 8.95 -28.81 -5.63
C MET A 217 10.32 -28.14 -5.44
N SER A 218 10.98 -27.85 -6.57
CA SER A 218 12.25 -27.12 -6.62
C SER A 218 12.35 -26.28 -7.88
N GLY A 219 13.17 -25.25 -7.87
CA GLY A 219 13.37 -24.36 -9.01
C GLY A 219 13.05 -22.91 -8.72
N SER A 220 12.84 -22.12 -9.78
CA SER A 220 12.57 -20.68 -9.67
C SER A 220 11.28 -20.33 -10.38
N LEU A 221 10.45 -19.51 -9.77
CA LEU A 221 9.19 -18.99 -10.27
C LEU A 221 9.25 -17.46 -10.33
N SER A 222 8.85 -16.86 -11.45
CA SER A 222 8.75 -15.40 -11.61
C SER A 222 7.30 -14.97 -11.64
N ILE A 223 6.97 -13.99 -10.81
CA ILE A 223 5.63 -13.41 -10.66
C ILE A 223 5.74 -11.90 -10.83
N ASN A 224 4.87 -11.29 -11.63
CA ASN A 224 4.92 -9.85 -11.84
C ASN A 224 3.52 -9.24 -11.89
N GLY A 225 3.36 -7.99 -11.42
CA GLY A 225 2.12 -7.25 -11.65
C GLY A 225 1.67 -6.33 -10.55
N SER A 226 0.41 -6.48 -10.15
CA SER A 226 -0.31 -5.56 -9.26
C SER A 226 0.42 -5.24 -7.95
N THR A 227 0.60 -3.96 -7.66
CA THR A 227 1.14 -3.47 -6.38
C THR A 227 0.15 -3.60 -5.21
N SER A 228 -1.13 -3.91 -5.49
CA SER A 228 -2.13 -4.22 -4.45
C SER A 228 -2.15 -5.71 -4.11
N VAL A 229 -1.86 -6.59 -5.08
CA VAL A 229 -1.76 -8.04 -4.87
C VAL A 229 -0.39 -8.43 -4.29
N GLY A 230 0.65 -7.67 -4.66
CA GLY A 230 2.05 -7.97 -4.32
C GLY A 230 2.28 -8.27 -2.84
N PRO A 231 1.81 -7.45 -1.88
CA PRO A 231 2.04 -7.72 -0.45
C PRO A 231 1.55 -9.10 0.00
N VAL A 232 0.32 -9.48 -0.35
CA VAL A 232 -0.19 -10.80 0.04
C VAL A 232 0.46 -11.93 -0.78
N MET A 233 0.86 -11.67 -2.02
CA MET A 233 1.60 -12.64 -2.82
C MET A 233 2.96 -12.98 -2.21
N GLU A 234 3.64 -12.01 -1.61
CA GLU A 234 4.88 -12.23 -0.86
C GLU A 234 4.65 -13.13 0.36
N VAL A 235 3.55 -12.91 1.12
CA VAL A 235 3.18 -13.78 2.26
C VAL A 235 2.88 -15.20 1.79
N LEU A 236 2.12 -15.36 0.71
CA LEU A 236 1.83 -16.66 0.10
C LEU A 236 3.13 -17.36 -0.38
N ALA A 237 4.03 -16.62 -1.03
CA ALA A 237 5.31 -17.15 -1.49
C ALA A 237 6.19 -17.62 -0.32
N GLU A 238 6.28 -16.87 0.78
CA GLU A 238 7.02 -17.28 1.97
C GLU A 238 6.42 -18.54 2.61
N ALA A 239 5.09 -18.62 2.73
CA ALA A 239 4.42 -19.79 3.26
C ALA A 239 4.65 -21.05 2.37
N TYR A 240 4.60 -20.87 1.05
CA TYR A 240 4.88 -21.96 0.09
C TYR A 240 6.33 -22.44 0.17
N LYS A 241 7.31 -21.51 0.24
CA LYS A 241 8.74 -21.83 0.38
C LYS A 241 9.03 -22.57 1.69
N ALA A 242 8.30 -22.28 2.78
CA ALA A 242 8.44 -23.03 4.03
C ALA A 242 8.08 -24.53 3.86
N LEU A 243 7.17 -24.85 2.94
CA LEU A 243 6.78 -26.22 2.59
C LEU A 243 7.65 -26.82 1.49
N ASN A 244 8.30 -26.01 0.65
CA ASN A 244 9.14 -26.40 -0.49
C ASN A 244 10.46 -25.62 -0.45
N PRO A 245 11.41 -25.99 0.43
CA PRO A 245 12.60 -25.17 0.73
C PRO A 245 13.60 -25.00 -0.44
N ASP A 246 13.50 -25.84 -1.48
CA ASP A 246 14.34 -25.78 -2.67
C ASP A 246 13.75 -24.88 -3.77
N VAL A 247 12.68 -24.12 -3.45
CA VAL A 247 12.02 -23.18 -4.37
C VAL A 247 12.46 -21.76 -4.11
N THR A 248 12.67 -21.00 -5.19
CA THR A 248 12.83 -19.54 -5.18
C THR A 248 11.65 -18.89 -5.91
N ILE A 249 10.99 -17.92 -5.30
CA ILE A 249 9.92 -17.14 -5.93
C ILE A 249 10.33 -15.67 -5.93
N ASP A 250 10.34 -15.05 -7.13
CA ASP A 250 10.59 -13.63 -7.33
C ASP A 250 9.26 -12.92 -7.63
N VAL A 251 8.85 -12.01 -6.75
CA VAL A 251 7.61 -11.23 -6.87
C VAL A 251 7.94 -9.79 -7.21
N GLN A 252 7.56 -9.34 -8.40
CA GLN A 252 7.78 -7.98 -8.88
C GLN A 252 6.47 -7.19 -8.91
N GLN A 253 6.47 -6.00 -8.32
CA GLN A 253 5.29 -5.14 -8.19
C GLN A 253 5.36 -3.96 -9.16
N THR A 254 4.91 -4.16 -10.41
CA THR A 254 5.07 -3.20 -11.52
C THR A 254 3.75 -2.63 -12.07
N GLY A 255 2.61 -3.04 -11.49
CA GLY A 255 1.26 -2.70 -11.93
C GLY A 255 0.59 -3.82 -12.74
N SER A 256 -0.75 -3.89 -12.66
CA SER A 256 -1.53 -5.00 -13.25
C SER A 256 -1.33 -5.14 -14.76
N GLY A 257 -1.39 -4.03 -15.50
CA GLY A 257 -1.20 -4.06 -16.96
C GLY A 257 0.18 -4.57 -17.38
N THR A 258 1.23 -4.18 -16.65
CA THR A 258 2.60 -4.67 -16.89
C THR A 258 2.70 -6.17 -16.61
N GLY A 259 2.12 -6.65 -15.50
CA GLY A 259 2.11 -8.06 -15.16
C GLY A 259 1.33 -8.92 -16.16
N ILE A 260 0.17 -8.45 -16.60
CA ILE A 260 -0.64 -9.10 -17.64
C ILE A 260 0.16 -9.20 -18.95
N THR A 261 0.80 -8.10 -19.40
CA THR A 261 1.63 -8.09 -20.59
C THR A 261 2.81 -9.05 -20.45
N ALA A 262 3.47 -9.07 -19.28
CA ALA A 262 4.59 -9.98 -19.02
C ALA A 262 4.18 -11.46 -19.04
N ALA A 263 2.97 -11.80 -18.59
CA ALA A 263 2.42 -13.15 -18.70
C ALA A 263 2.05 -13.50 -20.17
N ILE A 264 1.57 -12.53 -20.97
CA ILE A 264 1.27 -12.71 -22.38
C ILE A 264 2.54 -13.01 -23.17
N ASP A 265 3.60 -12.26 -22.96
CA ASP A 265 4.86 -12.39 -23.72
C ASP A 265 5.83 -13.44 -23.12
N GLY A 266 5.51 -14.01 -21.96
CA GLY A 266 6.29 -15.04 -21.27
C GLY A 266 7.52 -14.52 -20.54
N SER A 267 7.62 -13.20 -20.27
CA SER A 267 8.70 -12.63 -19.46
C SER A 267 8.49 -12.84 -17.95
N CYS A 268 7.28 -13.16 -17.52
CA CYS A 268 7.02 -13.81 -16.24
C CYS A 268 6.11 -15.03 -16.44
N GLU A 269 6.11 -15.93 -15.48
CA GLU A 269 5.28 -17.14 -15.54
C GLU A 269 3.85 -16.89 -15.05
N ILE A 270 3.71 -16.06 -14.01
CA ILE A 270 2.42 -15.69 -13.42
C ILE A 270 2.29 -14.17 -13.37
N GLY A 271 1.23 -13.64 -13.96
CA GLY A 271 0.83 -12.25 -13.85
C GLY A 271 -0.10 -12.03 -12.65
N MET A 272 -0.02 -10.88 -11.99
CA MET A 272 -0.92 -10.46 -10.92
C MET A 272 -1.78 -9.27 -11.37
N SER A 273 -3.09 -9.35 -11.16
CA SER A 273 -4.03 -8.27 -11.46
C SER A 273 -4.97 -7.98 -10.28
N SER A 274 -5.24 -6.71 -10.04
CA SER A 274 -6.24 -6.23 -9.07
C SER A 274 -7.51 -5.72 -9.77
N ARG A 275 -7.83 -6.29 -10.90
CA ARG A 275 -9.10 -6.23 -11.63
C ARG A 275 -9.31 -7.53 -12.41
N ALA A 276 -10.51 -7.76 -12.88
CA ALA A 276 -10.75 -8.80 -13.88
C ALA A 276 -9.89 -8.55 -15.13
N LEU A 277 -9.53 -9.62 -15.83
CA LEU A 277 -8.90 -9.51 -17.14
C LEU A 277 -9.96 -9.05 -18.14
N LYS A 278 -9.53 -8.22 -19.08
CA LYS A 278 -10.36 -7.82 -20.23
C LYS A 278 -10.49 -8.96 -21.24
N ASP A 279 -11.54 -8.95 -22.04
CA ASP A 279 -11.80 -9.98 -23.04
C ASP A 279 -10.62 -10.11 -24.03
N GLU A 280 -10.00 -8.98 -24.41
CA GLU A 280 -8.81 -8.97 -25.27
C GLU A 280 -7.59 -9.64 -24.62
N GLU A 281 -7.40 -9.50 -23.31
CA GLU A 281 -6.31 -10.13 -22.57
C GLU A 281 -6.50 -11.65 -22.45
N VAL A 282 -7.75 -12.09 -22.24
CA VAL A 282 -8.13 -13.50 -22.27
C VAL A 282 -7.96 -14.08 -23.68
N ALA A 283 -8.29 -13.33 -24.73
CA ALA A 283 -8.13 -13.76 -26.12
C ALA A 283 -6.66 -13.97 -26.52
N GLU A 284 -5.70 -13.35 -25.81
CA GLU A 284 -4.24 -13.62 -25.96
C GLU A 284 -3.81 -14.97 -25.35
N GLY A 285 -4.75 -15.75 -24.79
CA GLY A 285 -4.52 -17.08 -24.25
C GLY A 285 -4.22 -17.14 -22.75
N LEU A 286 -4.49 -16.06 -22.03
CA LEU A 286 -4.36 -16.05 -20.58
C LEU A 286 -5.51 -16.82 -19.90
N VAL A 287 -5.16 -17.61 -18.90
CA VAL A 287 -6.07 -18.26 -17.99
C VAL A 287 -6.14 -17.45 -16.70
N PRO A 288 -7.25 -16.76 -16.39
CA PRO A 288 -7.43 -16.04 -15.14
C PRO A 288 -7.88 -16.98 -14.02
N VAL A 289 -7.29 -16.82 -12.83
CA VAL A 289 -7.71 -17.45 -11.59
C VAL A 289 -7.98 -16.37 -10.55
N THR A 290 -9.24 -16.21 -10.15
CA THR A 290 -9.60 -15.32 -9.04
C THR A 290 -9.14 -15.97 -7.75
N ILE A 291 -8.26 -15.28 -7.01
CA ILE A 291 -7.70 -15.79 -5.75
C ILE A 291 -8.40 -15.22 -4.52
N ALA A 292 -8.93 -13.99 -4.63
CA ALA A 292 -9.65 -13.31 -3.55
C ALA A 292 -10.54 -12.19 -4.11
N LEU A 293 -11.42 -11.64 -3.26
CA LEU A 293 -12.02 -10.31 -3.43
C LEU A 293 -11.33 -9.33 -2.48
N ASP A 294 -11.17 -8.10 -2.95
CA ASP A 294 -10.57 -6.99 -2.21
C ASP A 294 -11.47 -5.76 -2.29
N GLY A 295 -11.58 -5.03 -1.19
CA GLY A 295 -12.21 -3.72 -1.16
C GLY A 295 -11.27 -2.63 -1.65
N ILE A 296 -11.82 -1.58 -2.26
CA ILE A 296 -11.08 -0.34 -2.52
C ILE A 296 -11.53 0.70 -1.49
N ALA A 297 -10.69 1.01 -0.53
CA ALA A 297 -10.95 2.05 0.46
C ALA A 297 -10.63 3.42 -0.12
N VAL A 298 -11.57 4.35 -0.02
CA VAL A 298 -11.34 5.78 -0.27
C VAL A 298 -10.72 6.38 0.98
N ILE A 299 -9.54 6.97 0.84
CA ILE A 299 -8.74 7.44 1.97
C ILE A 299 -8.48 8.94 1.91
N VAL A 300 -8.46 9.54 3.10
CA VAL A 300 -8.07 10.93 3.32
C VAL A 300 -7.01 11.00 4.43
N ASN A 301 -6.39 12.15 4.59
CA ASN A 301 -5.45 12.38 5.69
C ASN A 301 -6.14 12.28 7.05
N GLN A 302 -5.43 11.86 8.10
CA GLN A 302 -5.95 11.76 9.47
C GLN A 302 -6.54 13.08 10.00
N ALA A 303 -6.01 14.22 9.56
CA ALA A 303 -6.47 15.55 9.97
C ALA A 303 -7.66 16.07 9.11
N ASN A 304 -8.10 15.31 8.12
CA ASN A 304 -9.29 15.64 7.35
C ASN A 304 -10.54 15.31 8.16
N THR A 305 -11.53 16.22 8.21
CA THR A 305 -12.75 16.04 9.01
C THR A 305 -13.89 15.36 8.26
N VAL A 306 -13.70 15.06 6.98
CA VAL A 306 -14.71 14.32 6.19
C VAL A 306 -14.77 12.87 6.64
N GLU A 307 -15.98 12.38 6.96
CA GLU A 307 -16.22 11.01 7.43
C GLU A 307 -16.95 10.16 6.39
N ASP A 308 -17.78 10.80 5.56
CA ASP A 308 -18.60 10.14 4.53
C ASP A 308 -18.55 10.91 3.22
N LEU A 309 -18.54 10.18 2.12
CA LEU A 309 -18.70 10.70 0.76
C LEU A 309 -19.67 9.81 0.00
N THR A 310 -20.61 10.43 -0.73
CA THR A 310 -21.41 9.66 -1.68
C THR A 310 -20.56 9.26 -2.89
N ALA A 311 -20.92 8.17 -3.55
CA ALA A 311 -20.27 7.74 -4.80
C ALA A 311 -20.27 8.87 -5.84
N GLU A 312 -21.36 9.67 -5.91
CA GLU A 312 -21.45 10.82 -6.79
C GLU A 312 -20.47 11.94 -6.41
N GLN A 313 -20.29 12.25 -5.12
CA GLN A 313 -19.29 13.23 -4.69
C GLN A 313 -17.87 12.76 -5.02
N ILE A 314 -17.57 11.47 -4.85
CA ILE A 314 -16.29 10.88 -5.23
C ILE A 314 -16.10 11.04 -6.74
N ARG A 315 -17.10 10.70 -7.56
CA ARG A 315 -17.03 10.90 -9.01
C ARG A 315 -16.71 12.36 -9.35
N GLN A 316 -17.46 13.31 -8.77
CA GLN A 316 -17.29 14.75 -9.02
C GLN A 316 -15.91 15.27 -8.59
N ILE A 317 -15.35 14.75 -7.50
CA ILE A 317 -13.97 15.07 -7.08
C ILE A 317 -12.97 14.56 -8.12
N TYR A 318 -13.10 13.30 -8.52
CA TYR A 318 -12.15 12.68 -9.45
C TYR A 318 -12.28 13.18 -10.89
N THR A 319 -13.43 13.72 -11.28
CA THR A 319 -13.60 14.41 -12.58
C THR A 319 -13.25 15.90 -12.53
N GLY A 320 -12.98 16.47 -11.33
CA GLY A 320 -12.61 17.87 -11.15
C GLY A 320 -13.82 18.83 -11.13
N GLU A 321 -15.04 18.32 -10.96
CA GLU A 321 -16.25 19.12 -10.78
C GLU A 321 -16.32 19.73 -9.36
N ILE A 322 -15.83 18.99 -8.34
CA ILE A 322 -15.61 19.45 -6.97
C ILE A 322 -14.10 19.56 -6.75
N THR A 323 -13.63 20.77 -6.45
CA THR A 323 -12.18 21.06 -6.33
C THR A 323 -11.80 21.62 -4.97
N ASP A 324 -12.75 21.87 -4.08
CA ASP A 324 -12.52 22.40 -2.73
C ASP A 324 -13.41 21.66 -1.74
N TRP A 325 -12.85 21.29 -0.58
CA TRP A 325 -13.57 20.57 0.47
C TRP A 325 -14.82 21.32 0.97
N SER A 326 -14.81 22.66 0.95
CA SER A 326 -15.96 23.48 1.34
C SER A 326 -17.20 23.33 0.44
N GLN A 327 -17.06 22.72 -0.72
CA GLN A 327 -18.18 22.44 -1.65
C GLN A 327 -19.00 21.22 -1.25
N LEU A 328 -18.53 20.43 -0.28
CA LEU A 328 -19.22 19.21 0.18
C LEU A 328 -20.34 19.46 1.22
N GLY A 329 -20.47 20.69 1.70
CA GLY A 329 -21.58 21.16 2.55
C GLY A 329 -21.26 21.26 4.00
#